data_a160120420a0701f50ab37200dfb1372
#
_entry.id   a160120420a0701f50ab37200dfb1372
#
_cell.length_a   1.000
_cell.length_b   1.000
_cell.length_c   1.000
_cell.angle_alpha   90.00
_cell.angle_beta   90.00
_cell.angle_gamma   90.00
#
_symmetry.space_group_name_H-M   'P 1'
#
loop_
_entity.id
_entity.type
_entity.pdbx_description
1 polymer ?
#
loop_
_entity_poly.entity_id
_entity_poly.type
_entity_poly.pdbx_seq_one_letter_code
_entity_poly.pdbx_strand_id
1 'polypeptide(L)'
;MTENTFPNIIQNTTGFQSLTETINWLQAESFDLKKNLSTSGVLLFRGFPVSSAEDFDSFSSAFNYGEFTYQESLSNAVRINKTPKVFTANEAPADVEIFLHHEMAQTPSYPEKIFFCCLSPASKGGETPVCRSDKVFNELSNKHPKWLSKFESLGLKYTTVMPPSDELNSGQGRGWQSTLSVQNKKEAEEKLKALGYSWKWLKDNSLLATSPALPAISILPDGSKSFFNQIIAAYRGWKTLENSSVPPVTFGNGEFIEENILNSIVAIASHFTTPLEWKKGDVALVDNRRVMHGRHPYSGVNKREVLVSLARDS
;
A
#
# COMPACT_ATOMS: atom_id res chain seq x y z
N MET A 1 -28.87 -10.37 9.76
CA MET A 1 -27.46 -9.95 9.69
C MET A 1 -27.13 -9.85 8.22
N THR A 2 -27.05 -8.63 7.67
CA THR A 2 -26.63 -8.42 6.28
C THR A 2 -25.20 -8.94 6.16
N GLU A 3 -24.96 -9.89 5.25
CA GLU A 3 -23.60 -10.31 4.90
C GLU A 3 -22.76 -9.07 4.62
N ASN A 4 -21.67 -8.89 5.39
CA ASN A 4 -20.72 -7.82 5.16
C ASN A 4 -20.07 -8.06 3.79
N THR A 5 -20.61 -7.41 2.75
CA THR A 5 -20.02 -7.46 1.42
C THR A 5 -18.63 -6.83 1.46
N PHE A 6 -17.68 -7.47 0.77
CA PHE A 6 -16.33 -6.94 0.62
C PHE A 6 -16.09 -6.55 -0.85
N PRO A 7 -15.76 -5.30 -1.14
CA PRO A 7 -15.69 -4.13 -0.25
C PRO A 7 -17.09 -3.68 0.24
N ASN A 8 -17.16 -2.96 1.38
CA ASN A 8 -18.40 -2.36 1.82
C ASN A 8 -18.64 -1.05 1.05
N ILE A 9 -19.71 -1.02 0.24
CA ILE A 9 -20.04 0.14 -0.61
C ILE A 9 -21.06 1.02 0.13
N ILE A 10 -20.68 2.27 0.34
CA ILE A 10 -21.51 3.31 0.93
C ILE A 10 -21.99 4.25 -0.18
N GLN A 11 -23.26 4.12 -0.54
CA GLN A 11 -23.88 4.96 -1.56
C GLN A 11 -24.36 6.29 -0.94
N ASN A 12 -24.23 7.38 -1.66
CA ASN A 12 -24.86 8.65 -1.29
C ASN A 12 -26.38 8.61 -1.50
N THR A 13 -27.07 7.81 -0.68
CA THR A 13 -28.55 7.67 -0.75
C THR A 13 -29.29 8.89 -0.19
N THR A 14 -28.65 9.69 0.65
CA THR A 14 -29.18 10.95 1.15
C THR A 14 -29.22 12.02 0.08
N GLY A 15 -28.40 11.88 -0.98
CA GLY A 15 -28.39 12.81 -2.10
C GLY A 15 -27.65 14.12 -1.81
N PHE A 16 -26.60 14.09 -0.95
CA PHE A 16 -25.75 15.25 -0.69
C PHE A 16 -25.23 15.84 -2.00
N GLN A 17 -25.42 17.15 -2.17
CA GLN A 17 -25.00 17.90 -3.36
C GLN A 17 -23.76 18.75 -3.10
N SER A 18 -23.40 18.97 -1.84
CA SER A 18 -22.23 19.75 -1.45
C SER A 18 -21.25 18.96 -0.60
N LEU A 19 -19.96 19.33 -0.73
CA LEU A 19 -18.89 18.75 0.08
C LEU A 19 -19.11 19.05 1.57
N THR A 20 -19.65 20.24 1.92
CA THR A 20 -19.93 20.62 3.31
C THR A 20 -20.94 19.69 3.96
N GLU A 21 -22.04 19.35 3.28
CA GLU A 21 -23.03 18.38 3.79
C GLU A 21 -22.38 17.00 3.99
N THR A 22 -21.56 16.58 3.02
CA THR A 22 -20.81 15.31 3.10
C THR A 22 -19.87 15.29 4.31
N ILE A 23 -19.09 16.34 4.54
CA ILE A 23 -18.16 16.46 5.67
C ILE A 23 -18.91 16.40 7.00
N ASN A 24 -19.99 17.17 7.15
CA ASN A 24 -20.80 17.14 8.36
C ASN A 24 -21.35 15.75 8.66
N TRP A 25 -21.82 15.05 7.62
CA TRP A 25 -22.28 13.66 7.75
C TRP A 25 -21.15 12.71 8.13
N LEU A 26 -19.98 12.79 7.47
CA LEU A 26 -18.82 11.96 7.80
C LEU A 26 -18.37 12.13 9.25
N GLN A 27 -18.39 13.36 9.76
CA GLN A 27 -18.04 13.66 11.15
C GLN A 27 -19.07 13.09 12.13
N ALA A 28 -20.37 13.21 11.82
CA ALA A 28 -21.44 12.67 12.64
C ALA A 28 -21.40 11.13 12.70
N GLU A 29 -21.16 10.47 11.56
CA GLU A 29 -21.12 9.00 11.43
C GLU A 29 -19.72 8.40 11.67
N SER A 30 -18.73 9.21 12.07
CA SER A 30 -17.32 8.80 12.14
C SER A 30 -17.10 7.54 12.96
N PHE A 31 -17.79 7.38 14.10
CA PHE A 31 -17.66 6.19 14.95
C PHE A 31 -18.12 4.92 14.25
N ASP A 32 -19.30 4.94 13.62
CA ASP A 32 -19.86 3.77 12.94
C ASP A 32 -19.09 3.46 11.65
N LEU A 33 -18.63 4.48 10.93
CA LEU A 33 -17.77 4.30 9.77
C LEU A 33 -16.43 3.63 10.14
N LYS A 34 -15.77 4.07 11.21
CA LYS A 34 -14.53 3.45 11.72
C LYS A 34 -14.77 2.01 12.18
N LYS A 35 -15.88 1.74 12.86
CA LYS A 35 -16.29 0.38 13.25
C LYS A 35 -16.55 -0.51 12.03
N ASN A 36 -17.25 0.01 11.00
CA ASN A 36 -17.48 -0.71 9.76
C ASN A 36 -16.16 -1.00 9.02
N LEU A 37 -15.24 -0.05 8.99
CA LEU A 37 -13.90 -0.23 8.42
C LEU A 37 -13.13 -1.36 9.13
N SER A 38 -13.16 -1.40 10.46
CA SER A 38 -12.45 -2.43 11.23
C SER A 38 -12.94 -3.84 10.94
N THR A 39 -14.19 -4.02 10.50
CA THR A 39 -14.77 -5.31 10.12
C THR A 39 -14.59 -5.63 8.64
N SER A 40 -14.92 -4.67 7.76
CA SER A 40 -14.86 -4.88 6.31
C SER A 40 -13.45 -4.74 5.74
N GLY A 41 -12.62 -3.89 6.33
CA GLY A 41 -11.28 -3.54 5.83
C GLY A 41 -11.28 -2.51 4.70
N VAL A 42 -12.39 -2.34 3.98
CA VAL A 42 -12.53 -1.34 2.91
C VAL A 42 -13.94 -0.75 2.93
N LEU A 43 -14.01 0.59 2.94
CA LEU A 43 -15.22 1.36 2.68
C LEU A 43 -15.07 2.08 1.34
N LEU A 44 -15.99 1.85 0.41
CA LEU A 44 -16.03 2.53 -0.90
C LEU A 44 -17.20 3.52 -0.91
N PHE A 45 -16.92 4.80 -0.80
CA PHE A 45 -17.89 5.89 -0.89
C PHE A 45 -18.16 6.23 -2.34
N ARG A 46 -19.42 6.12 -2.76
CA ARG A 46 -19.83 6.29 -4.16
C ARG A 46 -20.95 7.30 -4.32
N GLY A 47 -20.79 8.20 -5.30
CA GLY A 47 -21.79 9.21 -5.62
C GLY A 47 -21.76 10.42 -4.69
N PHE A 48 -20.70 10.60 -3.90
CA PHE A 48 -20.46 11.80 -3.10
C PHE A 48 -19.83 12.91 -3.95
N PRO A 49 -20.05 14.21 -3.61
CA PRO A 49 -19.56 15.33 -4.40
C PRO A 49 -18.06 15.61 -4.16
N VAL A 50 -17.20 14.70 -4.63
CA VAL A 50 -15.74 14.82 -4.60
C VAL A 50 -15.23 14.89 -6.03
N SER A 51 -14.63 16.01 -6.41
CA SER A 51 -14.27 16.29 -7.82
C SER A 51 -12.86 16.85 -8.02
N SER A 52 -12.17 17.21 -6.95
CA SER A 52 -10.82 17.78 -6.98
C SER A 52 -9.93 17.18 -5.89
N ALA A 53 -8.63 17.50 -5.93
CA ALA A 53 -7.69 17.11 -4.90
C ALA A 53 -8.00 17.79 -3.55
N GLU A 54 -8.48 19.03 -3.58
CA GLU A 54 -8.89 19.83 -2.42
C GLU A 54 -10.15 19.25 -1.77
N ASP A 55 -11.15 18.82 -2.58
CA ASP A 55 -12.32 18.12 -2.09
C ASP A 55 -11.92 16.82 -1.38
N PHE A 56 -11.01 16.06 -2.00
CA PHE A 56 -10.52 14.82 -1.44
C PHE A 56 -9.69 15.01 -0.16
N ASP A 57 -8.87 16.06 -0.09
CA ASP A 57 -8.14 16.43 1.13
C ASP A 57 -9.14 16.71 2.28
N SER A 58 -10.16 17.52 2.00
CA SER A 58 -11.22 17.85 2.96
C SER A 58 -12.01 16.61 3.39
N PHE A 59 -12.35 15.72 2.44
CA PHE A 59 -13.05 14.46 2.70
C PHE A 59 -12.24 13.53 3.62
N SER A 60 -10.97 13.30 3.30
CA SER A 60 -10.10 12.43 4.11
C SER A 60 -9.82 13.01 5.50
N SER A 61 -9.67 14.32 5.60
CA SER A 61 -9.45 15.04 6.85
C SER A 61 -10.67 14.98 7.79
N ALA A 62 -11.89 14.79 7.26
CA ALA A 62 -13.11 14.68 8.08
C ALA A 62 -13.12 13.46 9.02
N PHE A 63 -12.32 12.44 8.74
CA PHE A 63 -12.17 11.25 9.61
C PHE A 63 -11.31 11.51 10.85
N ASN A 64 -10.60 12.63 10.89
CA ASN A 64 -9.73 13.02 12.01
C ASN A 64 -8.72 11.92 12.42
N TYR A 65 -8.09 11.28 11.44
CA TYR A 65 -6.94 10.41 11.64
C TYR A 65 -5.66 11.24 11.78
N GLY A 66 -4.65 10.68 12.44
CA GLY A 66 -3.31 11.27 12.51
C GLY A 66 -2.67 11.35 11.11
N GLU A 67 -1.86 12.39 10.89
CA GLU A 67 -1.18 12.57 9.60
C GLU A 67 -0.05 11.55 9.41
N PHE A 68 0.11 11.07 8.19
CA PHE A 68 1.28 10.33 7.73
C PHE A 68 1.77 10.97 6.44
N THR A 69 2.94 11.60 6.49
CA THR A 69 3.50 12.25 5.31
C THR A 69 4.35 11.29 4.49
N TYR A 70 4.33 11.48 3.17
CA TYR A 70 5.16 10.66 2.29
C TYR A 70 6.67 10.90 2.50
N GLN A 71 7.06 12.03 3.08
CA GLN A 71 8.45 12.34 3.44
C GLN A 71 8.99 11.44 4.56
N GLU A 72 8.11 10.93 5.44
CA GLU A 72 8.48 9.96 6.49
C GLU A 72 8.69 8.55 5.93
N SER A 73 8.30 8.34 4.69
CA SER A 73 8.34 7.07 4.00
C SER A 73 9.71 6.76 3.43
N LEU A 74 10.16 5.54 3.60
CA LEU A 74 11.31 4.96 2.89
C LEU A 74 10.91 4.27 1.58
N SER A 75 9.70 4.53 1.07
CA SER A 75 9.23 4.00 -0.21
C SER A 75 9.92 4.72 -1.36
N ASN A 76 10.43 3.96 -2.32
CA ASN A 76 11.00 4.50 -3.57
C ASN A 76 9.98 4.65 -4.71
N ALA A 77 8.67 4.54 -4.43
CA ALA A 77 7.62 4.83 -5.39
C ALA A 77 7.62 6.32 -5.78
N VAL A 78 7.43 6.62 -7.05
CA VAL A 78 7.31 8.00 -7.55
C VAL A 78 5.88 8.49 -7.38
N ARG A 79 5.71 9.65 -6.73
CA ARG A 79 4.41 10.29 -6.50
C ARG A 79 4.56 11.81 -6.61
N ILE A 80 3.50 12.49 -7.02
CA ILE A 80 3.45 13.95 -7.21
C ILE A 80 2.43 14.54 -6.24
N ASN A 81 2.85 15.49 -5.41
CA ASN A 81 1.96 16.17 -4.48
C ASN A 81 0.98 17.07 -5.24
N LYS A 82 -0.29 17.02 -4.83
CA LYS A 82 -1.38 17.87 -5.29
C LYS A 82 -1.79 18.89 -4.22
N THR A 83 -1.83 18.45 -2.96
CA THR A 83 -1.95 19.27 -1.76
C THR A 83 -0.86 18.81 -0.76
N PRO A 84 -0.71 19.42 0.40
CA PRO A 84 0.22 18.93 1.42
C PRO A 84 -0.02 17.47 1.85
N LYS A 85 -1.27 16.97 1.79
CA LYS A 85 -1.67 15.63 2.25
C LYS A 85 -2.06 14.69 1.12
N VAL A 86 -2.34 15.20 -0.07
CA VAL A 86 -2.81 14.45 -1.22
C VAL A 86 -1.75 14.40 -2.31
N PHE A 87 -1.51 13.22 -2.83
CA PHE A 87 -0.56 12.99 -3.93
C PHE A 87 -1.13 11.99 -4.94
N THR A 88 -0.51 11.92 -6.10
CA THR A 88 -0.91 10.93 -7.11
C THR A 88 -0.68 9.51 -6.59
N ALA A 89 -1.44 8.55 -7.09
CA ALA A 89 -1.08 7.14 -6.97
C ALA A 89 0.29 6.90 -7.64
N ASN A 90 0.84 5.69 -7.52
CA ASN A 90 2.12 5.34 -8.13
C ASN A 90 2.13 5.65 -9.64
N GLU A 91 3.13 6.41 -10.10
CA GLU A 91 3.32 6.87 -11.48
C GLU A 91 3.93 5.78 -12.40
N ALA A 92 3.92 4.50 -12.01
CA ALA A 92 4.33 3.41 -12.89
C ALA A 92 3.55 3.44 -14.21
N PRO A 93 4.19 3.05 -15.34
CA PRO A 93 3.54 3.00 -16.65
C PRO A 93 2.19 2.26 -16.63
N ALA A 94 1.31 2.63 -17.56
CA ALA A 94 -0.07 2.15 -17.58
C ALA A 94 -0.19 0.63 -17.78
N ASP A 95 0.72 0.04 -18.51
CA ASP A 95 0.82 -1.39 -18.83
C ASP A 95 1.50 -2.21 -17.72
N VAL A 96 2.07 -1.56 -16.70
CA VAL A 96 2.73 -2.24 -15.57
C VAL A 96 1.70 -2.57 -14.50
N GLU A 97 1.63 -3.83 -14.10
CA GLU A 97 0.87 -4.26 -12.95
C GLU A 97 1.57 -3.86 -11.64
N ILE A 98 0.82 -3.32 -10.68
CA ILE A 98 1.29 -3.17 -9.31
C ILE A 98 0.66 -4.30 -8.50
N PHE A 99 1.50 -5.25 -8.11
CA PHE A 99 1.07 -6.44 -7.39
C PHE A 99 0.59 -6.13 -5.97
N LEU A 100 -0.21 -7.04 -5.41
CA LEU A 100 -0.77 -6.92 -4.07
C LEU A 100 0.32 -6.68 -3.01
N HIS A 101 0.10 -5.66 -2.19
CA HIS A 101 0.99 -5.26 -1.10
C HIS A 101 0.24 -4.49 -0.02
N HIS A 102 0.77 -4.49 1.19
CA HIS A 102 0.43 -3.50 2.20
C HIS A 102 1.32 -2.26 2.00
N GLU A 103 0.73 -1.08 2.04
CA GLU A 103 1.50 0.16 1.83
C GLU A 103 2.64 0.27 2.85
N MET A 104 3.86 0.36 2.34
CA MET A 104 5.10 0.53 3.12
C MET A 104 5.43 -0.59 4.13
N ALA A 105 4.84 -1.76 4.04
CA ALA A 105 5.16 -2.87 4.94
C ALA A 105 6.59 -3.41 4.82
N GLN A 106 7.34 -2.97 3.81
CA GLN A 106 8.77 -3.25 3.65
C GLN A 106 9.67 -2.28 4.46
N THR A 107 9.08 -1.38 5.23
CA THR A 107 9.77 -0.38 6.05
C THR A 107 9.31 -0.44 7.49
N PRO A 108 10.10 0.06 8.46
CA PRO A 108 9.69 0.09 9.86
C PRO A 108 8.52 1.03 10.17
N SER A 109 8.24 2.00 9.30
CA SER A 109 7.17 3.00 9.45
C SER A 109 6.22 2.95 8.28
N TYR A 110 4.94 2.77 8.53
CA TYR A 110 3.89 2.63 7.53
C TYR A 110 2.60 3.32 7.97
N PRO A 111 1.74 3.76 7.02
CA PRO A 111 0.42 4.27 7.33
C PRO A 111 -0.53 3.14 7.72
N GLU A 112 -1.43 3.39 8.64
CA GLU A 112 -2.45 2.41 9.04
C GLU A 112 -3.73 2.53 8.21
N LYS A 113 -3.96 3.71 7.63
CA LYS A 113 -5.09 3.99 6.76
C LYS A 113 -4.61 4.58 5.44
N ILE A 114 -5.30 4.18 4.37
CA ILE A 114 -5.06 4.69 3.02
C ILE A 114 -6.39 5.17 2.48
N PHE A 115 -6.40 6.39 1.97
CA PHE A 115 -7.50 6.89 1.16
C PHE A 115 -7.09 6.90 -0.30
N PHE A 116 -7.98 6.45 -1.17
CA PHE A 116 -7.87 6.60 -2.62
C PHE A 116 -9.04 7.42 -3.13
N CYS A 117 -8.82 8.31 -4.09
CA CYS A 117 -9.90 9.04 -4.78
C CYS A 117 -9.74 8.94 -6.28
N CYS A 118 -10.79 8.53 -6.96
CA CYS A 118 -10.80 8.44 -8.42
C CYS A 118 -11.35 9.72 -9.05
N LEU A 119 -10.48 10.58 -9.57
CA LEU A 119 -10.90 11.76 -10.34
C LEU A 119 -11.24 11.41 -11.79
N SER A 120 -10.53 10.42 -12.35
CA SER A 120 -10.77 9.94 -13.71
C SER A 120 -10.48 8.43 -13.80
N PRO A 121 -11.48 7.58 -14.04
CA PRO A 121 -11.24 6.16 -14.28
C PRO A 121 -10.60 5.95 -15.65
N ALA A 122 -9.83 4.88 -15.81
CA ALA A 122 -9.34 4.44 -17.11
C ALA A 122 -10.50 3.99 -18.00
N SER A 123 -10.31 4.07 -19.32
CA SER A 123 -11.31 3.55 -20.26
C SER A 123 -11.39 2.02 -20.24
N LYS A 124 -10.29 1.33 -19.90
CA LYS A 124 -10.21 -0.13 -19.80
C LYS A 124 -9.15 -0.52 -18.76
N GLY A 125 -9.51 -1.40 -17.83
CA GLY A 125 -8.64 -1.84 -16.76
C GLY A 125 -8.43 -0.76 -15.68
N GLY A 126 -7.33 -0.84 -14.94
CA GLY A 126 -6.96 0.17 -13.94
C GLY A 126 -7.74 0.08 -12.63
N GLU A 127 -8.43 -1.02 -12.41
CA GLU A 127 -9.05 -1.34 -11.13
C GLU A 127 -7.97 -1.42 -10.05
N THR A 128 -8.38 -1.18 -8.81
CA THR A 128 -7.53 -1.43 -7.64
C THR A 128 -7.97 -2.75 -7.01
N PRO A 129 -7.24 -3.87 -7.24
CA PRO A 129 -7.52 -5.09 -6.52
C PRO A 129 -7.26 -4.86 -5.04
N VAL A 130 -8.20 -5.30 -4.19
CA VAL A 130 -8.10 -5.30 -2.73
C VAL A 130 -8.23 -6.72 -2.20
N CYS A 131 -7.35 -7.12 -1.29
CA CYS A 131 -7.26 -8.48 -0.80
C CYS A 131 -7.31 -8.52 0.74
N ARG A 132 -8.19 -9.32 1.31
CA ARG A 132 -8.30 -9.56 2.75
C ARG A 132 -7.12 -10.38 3.28
N SER A 133 -6.07 -9.71 3.77
CA SER A 133 -4.88 -10.38 4.29
C SER A 133 -5.10 -11.12 5.63
N ASP A 134 -6.15 -10.79 6.38
CA ASP A 134 -6.61 -11.58 7.51
C ASP A 134 -7.19 -12.94 7.05
N LYS A 135 -7.87 -12.99 5.91
CA LYS A 135 -8.33 -14.25 5.29
C LYS A 135 -7.14 -15.06 4.75
N VAL A 136 -6.15 -14.39 4.16
CA VAL A 136 -4.89 -15.04 3.74
C VAL A 136 -4.18 -15.66 4.95
N PHE A 137 -4.08 -14.93 6.07
CA PHE A 137 -3.52 -15.46 7.31
C PHE A 137 -4.26 -16.73 7.79
N ASN A 138 -5.59 -16.70 7.84
CA ASN A 138 -6.41 -17.82 8.27
C ASN A 138 -6.22 -19.04 7.37
N GLU A 139 -6.18 -18.82 6.05
CA GLU A 139 -5.97 -19.91 5.08
C GLU A 139 -4.56 -20.52 5.21
N LEU A 140 -3.53 -19.70 5.39
CA LEU A 140 -2.18 -20.19 5.67
C LEU A 140 -2.11 -20.95 7.00
N SER A 141 -2.80 -20.48 8.03
CA SER A 141 -2.87 -21.15 9.32
C SER A 141 -3.48 -22.56 9.21
N ASN A 142 -4.52 -22.69 8.41
CA ASN A 142 -5.22 -23.96 8.21
C ASN A 142 -4.45 -24.95 7.32
N LYS A 143 -3.94 -24.46 6.18
CA LYS A 143 -3.33 -25.33 5.16
C LYS A 143 -1.83 -25.50 5.30
N HIS A 144 -1.15 -24.48 5.81
CA HIS A 144 0.32 -24.41 5.84
C HIS A 144 0.87 -23.88 7.18
N PRO A 145 0.48 -24.46 8.34
CA PRO A 145 0.83 -23.94 9.66
C PRO A 145 2.35 -23.86 9.90
N LYS A 146 3.12 -24.78 9.29
CA LYS A 146 4.59 -24.77 9.40
C LYS A 146 5.22 -23.55 8.68
N TRP A 147 4.67 -23.18 7.52
CA TRP A 147 5.14 -21.98 6.82
C TRP A 147 4.78 -20.73 7.60
N LEU A 148 3.54 -20.64 8.07
CA LEU A 148 3.09 -19.50 8.86
C LEU A 148 3.92 -19.31 10.12
N SER A 149 4.20 -20.38 10.88
CA SER A 149 5.08 -20.33 12.05
C SER A 149 6.48 -19.82 11.71
N LYS A 150 7.02 -20.16 10.53
CA LYS A 150 8.31 -19.64 10.08
C LYS A 150 8.24 -18.15 9.76
N PHE A 151 7.18 -17.66 9.13
CA PHE A 151 6.94 -16.23 8.92
C PHE A 151 6.77 -15.45 10.22
N GLU A 152 6.04 -16.00 11.19
CA GLU A 152 5.86 -15.38 12.52
C GLU A 152 7.17 -15.28 13.30
N SER A 153 7.98 -16.34 13.29
CA SER A 153 9.21 -16.40 14.11
C SER A 153 10.39 -15.64 13.50
N LEU A 154 10.53 -15.66 12.17
CA LEU A 154 11.68 -15.08 11.47
C LEU A 154 11.40 -13.69 10.92
N GLY A 155 10.14 -13.37 10.57
CA GLY A 155 9.83 -12.18 9.81
C GLY A 155 10.43 -12.20 8.41
N LEU A 156 10.52 -11.03 7.79
CA LEU A 156 11.01 -10.84 6.42
C LEU A 156 12.05 -9.72 6.34
N LYS A 157 12.99 -9.87 5.42
CA LYS A 157 13.90 -8.79 4.97
C LYS A 157 13.62 -8.48 3.51
N TYR A 158 13.70 -7.19 3.18
CA TYR A 158 13.50 -6.69 1.83
C TYR A 158 14.77 -6.02 1.34
N THR A 159 15.19 -6.38 0.13
CA THR A 159 16.35 -5.79 -0.54
C THR A 159 15.88 -4.97 -1.73
N THR A 160 16.21 -3.70 -1.75
CA THR A 160 15.86 -2.75 -2.80
C THR A 160 17.10 -2.07 -3.37
N VAL A 161 17.02 -1.71 -4.65
CA VAL A 161 18.00 -0.86 -5.31
C VAL A 161 17.41 0.52 -5.49
N MET A 162 18.05 1.52 -4.92
CA MET A 162 17.67 2.93 -5.09
C MET A 162 18.64 3.54 -6.10
N PRO A 163 18.16 4.10 -7.23
CA PRO A 163 19.02 4.71 -8.24
C PRO A 163 19.75 5.96 -7.71
N PRO A 164 20.81 6.42 -8.41
CA PRO A 164 21.57 7.61 -7.99
C PRO A 164 20.79 8.92 -8.13
N SER A 165 19.72 8.93 -8.93
CA SER A 165 18.82 10.07 -9.15
C SER A 165 17.40 9.57 -9.40
N ASP A 166 16.41 10.45 -9.27
CA ASP A 166 15.02 10.12 -9.50
C ASP A 166 14.75 9.75 -10.96
N GLU A 167 14.12 8.60 -11.18
CA GLU A 167 13.66 8.07 -12.47
C GLU A 167 12.13 8.17 -12.53
N LEU A 168 11.60 9.30 -12.99
CA LEU A 168 10.17 9.61 -12.93
C LEU A 168 9.26 8.64 -13.71
N ASN A 169 9.81 7.91 -14.68
CA ASN A 169 9.06 6.95 -15.50
C ASN A 169 9.13 5.51 -14.95
N SER A 170 9.62 5.33 -13.74
CA SER A 170 9.71 4.05 -13.05
C SER A 170 8.77 4.00 -11.85
N GLY A 171 8.07 2.90 -11.66
CA GLY A 171 7.23 2.71 -10.48
C GLY A 171 7.99 2.71 -9.15
N GLN A 172 9.30 2.46 -9.19
CA GLN A 172 10.22 2.45 -8.05
C GLN A 172 11.46 3.31 -8.38
N GLY A 173 11.25 4.51 -8.87
CA GLY A 173 12.29 5.36 -9.45
C GLY A 173 12.82 6.47 -8.54
N ARG A 174 12.39 6.57 -7.27
CA ARG A 174 13.00 7.55 -6.37
C ARG A 174 14.44 7.17 -6.08
N GLY A 175 15.35 8.14 -6.32
CA GLY A 175 16.76 8.01 -5.98
C GLY A 175 16.99 7.89 -4.46
N TRP A 176 18.17 7.42 -4.07
CA TRP A 176 18.47 7.21 -2.65
C TRP A 176 18.43 8.51 -1.83
N GLN A 177 18.82 9.66 -2.41
CA GLN A 177 18.75 10.96 -1.73
C GLN A 177 17.29 11.34 -1.42
N SER A 178 16.45 11.26 -2.42
CA SER A 178 15.01 11.54 -2.31
C SER A 178 14.30 10.56 -1.37
N THR A 179 14.58 9.25 -1.52
CA THR A 179 13.98 8.20 -0.69
C THR A 179 14.36 8.33 0.79
N LEU A 180 15.63 8.61 1.06
CA LEU A 180 16.14 8.74 2.42
C LEU A 180 16.01 10.17 2.97
N SER A 181 15.61 11.16 2.16
CA SER A 181 15.55 12.58 2.51
C SER A 181 16.89 13.09 3.07
N VAL A 182 17.97 12.83 2.33
CA VAL A 182 19.35 13.17 2.70
C VAL A 182 20.08 13.85 1.53
N GLN A 183 21.19 14.53 1.83
CA GLN A 183 21.94 15.28 0.81
C GLN A 183 23.16 14.51 0.28
N ASN A 184 23.76 13.63 1.06
CA ASN A 184 25.00 12.94 0.74
C ASN A 184 25.07 11.52 1.29
N LYS A 185 26.09 10.77 0.85
CA LYS A 185 26.28 9.36 1.24
C LYS A 185 26.46 9.17 2.75
N LYS A 186 27.16 10.08 3.42
CA LYS A 186 27.39 9.99 4.86
C LYS A 186 26.08 10.06 5.64
N GLU A 187 25.23 11.02 5.31
CA GLU A 187 23.90 11.14 5.92
C GLU A 187 23.03 9.90 5.61
N ALA A 188 23.12 9.38 4.37
CA ALA A 188 22.41 8.14 4.00
C ALA A 188 22.86 6.95 4.86
N GLU A 189 24.14 6.75 5.03
CA GLU A 189 24.72 5.68 5.85
C GLU A 189 24.35 5.81 7.33
N GLU A 190 24.41 7.03 7.89
CA GLU A 190 24.00 7.31 9.26
C GLU A 190 22.51 6.98 9.47
N LYS A 191 21.63 7.40 8.53
CA LYS A 191 20.20 7.10 8.57
C LYS A 191 19.91 5.61 8.46
N LEU A 192 20.52 4.93 7.49
CA LEU A 192 20.37 3.48 7.31
C LEU A 192 20.84 2.70 8.54
N LYS A 193 21.99 3.09 9.12
CA LYS A 193 22.51 2.51 10.36
C LYS A 193 21.53 2.69 11.53
N ALA A 194 21.00 3.90 11.71
CA ALA A 194 20.02 4.20 12.75
C ALA A 194 18.74 3.37 12.62
N LEU A 195 18.33 3.04 11.37
CA LEU A 195 17.17 2.22 11.06
C LEU A 195 17.46 0.71 11.04
N GLY A 196 18.69 0.28 11.29
CA GLY A 196 19.09 -1.12 11.31
C GLY A 196 19.21 -1.78 9.92
N TYR A 197 19.32 -0.97 8.86
CA TYR A 197 19.56 -1.49 7.50
C TYR A 197 21.02 -1.89 7.32
N SER A 198 21.25 -2.88 6.43
CA SER A 198 22.54 -3.11 5.81
C SER A 198 22.52 -2.56 4.38
N TRP A 199 23.68 -2.13 3.86
CA TRP A 199 23.74 -1.50 2.54
C TRP A 199 25.07 -1.74 1.81
N LYS A 200 25.01 -1.51 0.51
CA LYS A 200 26.19 -1.53 -0.37
C LYS A 200 26.03 -0.50 -1.48
N TRP A 201 27.05 0.36 -1.66
CA TRP A 201 27.14 1.24 -2.82
C TRP A 201 27.56 0.45 -4.06
N LEU A 202 26.83 0.63 -5.17
CA LEU A 202 27.12 0.01 -6.44
C LEU A 202 28.05 0.92 -7.27
N LYS A 203 28.60 0.37 -8.36
CA LYS A 203 29.57 1.10 -9.21
C LYS A 203 28.97 2.33 -9.88
N ASP A 204 27.70 2.32 -10.20
CA ASP A 204 26.91 3.39 -10.80
C ASP A 204 26.39 4.43 -9.76
N ASN A 205 26.84 4.34 -8.52
CA ASN A 205 26.36 5.13 -7.38
C ASN A 205 24.91 4.80 -6.95
N SER A 206 24.29 3.74 -7.43
CA SER A 206 23.05 3.23 -6.85
C SER A 206 23.33 2.65 -5.46
N LEU A 207 22.29 2.64 -4.63
CA LEU A 207 22.31 2.13 -3.25
C LEU A 207 21.49 0.85 -3.15
N LEU A 208 22.17 -0.28 -2.91
CA LEU A 208 21.51 -1.52 -2.51
C LEU A 208 21.29 -1.47 -1.00
N ALA A 209 20.05 -1.51 -0.55
CA ALA A 209 19.71 -1.48 0.86
C ALA A 209 18.83 -2.68 1.24
N THR A 210 19.17 -3.33 2.37
CA THR A 210 18.40 -4.46 2.93
C THR A 210 17.87 -4.07 4.30
N SER A 211 16.56 -4.18 4.50
CA SER A 211 15.89 -3.85 5.75
C SER A 211 16.36 -4.74 6.92
N PRO A 212 16.17 -4.31 8.18
CA PRO A 212 16.17 -5.26 9.30
C PRO A 212 15.07 -6.32 9.09
N ALA A 213 15.07 -7.37 9.91
CA ALA A 213 13.94 -8.30 9.94
C ALA A 213 12.69 -7.56 10.42
N LEU A 214 11.66 -7.52 9.55
CA LEU A 214 10.37 -6.89 9.82
C LEU A 214 9.32 -7.97 10.08
N PRO A 215 8.32 -7.73 10.93
CA PRO A 215 7.22 -8.66 11.12
C PRO A 215 6.51 -8.96 9.80
N ALA A 216 6.21 -10.23 9.55
CA ALA A 216 5.40 -10.64 8.39
C ALA A 216 3.90 -10.67 8.72
N ILE A 217 3.56 -10.59 9.99
CA ILE A 217 2.20 -10.70 10.54
C ILE A 217 1.93 -9.46 11.41
N SER A 218 0.72 -8.92 11.32
CA SER A 218 0.22 -7.86 12.21
C SER A 218 -0.91 -8.38 13.07
N ILE A 219 -0.93 -7.96 14.34
CA ILE A 219 -2.08 -8.15 15.23
C ILE A 219 -2.99 -6.93 15.06
N LEU A 220 -4.24 -7.18 14.73
CA LEU A 220 -5.24 -6.15 14.50
C LEU A 220 -5.89 -5.71 15.83
N PRO A 221 -6.54 -4.54 15.89
CA PRO A 221 -7.16 -4.05 17.13
C PRO A 221 -8.21 -4.99 17.74
N ASP A 222 -8.85 -5.82 16.93
CA ASP A 222 -9.82 -6.84 17.37
C ASP A 222 -9.16 -8.16 17.85
N GLY A 223 -7.83 -8.21 17.93
CA GLY A 223 -7.05 -9.39 18.32
C GLY A 223 -6.84 -10.40 17.19
N SER A 224 -7.49 -10.27 16.05
CA SER A 224 -7.23 -11.11 14.88
C SER A 224 -5.85 -10.80 14.27
N LYS A 225 -5.37 -11.69 13.40
CA LYS A 225 -4.08 -11.53 12.73
C LYS A 225 -4.26 -11.35 11.23
N SER A 226 -3.34 -10.62 10.61
CA SER A 226 -3.25 -10.46 9.16
C SER A 226 -1.85 -10.80 8.65
N PHE A 227 -1.77 -11.32 7.43
CA PHE A 227 -0.51 -11.57 6.71
C PHE A 227 0.00 -10.25 6.13
N PHE A 228 0.57 -9.41 7.01
CA PHE A 228 0.95 -8.01 6.75
C PHE A 228 2.38 -7.89 6.23
N ASN A 229 2.54 -7.77 4.93
CA ASN A 229 3.86 -7.70 4.29
C ASN A 229 3.77 -7.26 2.82
N GLN A 230 4.90 -7.25 2.12
CA GLN A 230 4.98 -6.98 0.68
C GLN A 230 5.57 -8.16 -0.12
N ILE A 231 5.44 -9.39 0.37
CA ILE A 231 6.08 -10.55 -0.23
C ILE A 231 5.67 -10.78 -1.70
N ILE A 232 4.38 -10.57 -2.02
CA ILE A 232 3.84 -10.76 -3.37
C ILE A 232 4.42 -9.70 -4.31
N ALA A 233 4.40 -8.42 -3.92
CA ALA A 233 4.96 -7.35 -4.73
C ALA A 233 6.47 -7.49 -4.91
N ALA A 234 7.19 -7.87 -3.86
CA ALA A 234 8.63 -8.10 -3.93
C ALA A 234 8.97 -9.27 -4.86
N TYR A 235 8.25 -10.39 -4.74
CA TYR A 235 8.49 -11.58 -5.57
C TYR A 235 8.16 -11.37 -7.05
N ARG A 236 7.01 -10.69 -7.34
CA ARG A 236 6.48 -10.57 -8.69
C ARG A 236 6.92 -9.32 -9.43
N GLY A 237 7.20 -8.22 -8.73
CA GLY A 237 7.31 -6.90 -9.34
C GLY A 237 8.62 -6.14 -9.11
N TRP A 238 9.43 -6.52 -8.10
CA TRP A 238 10.65 -5.75 -7.86
C TRP A 238 11.77 -6.19 -8.76
N LYS A 239 12.49 -5.20 -9.31
CA LYS A 239 13.68 -5.47 -10.10
C LYS A 239 14.78 -6.04 -9.20
N THR A 240 15.38 -7.13 -9.63
CA THR A 240 16.63 -7.62 -9.07
C THR A 240 17.80 -7.01 -9.84
N LEU A 241 18.95 -6.89 -9.17
CA LEU A 241 20.18 -6.58 -9.89
C LEU A 241 20.48 -7.73 -10.87
N GLU A 242 20.82 -7.38 -12.11
CA GLU A 242 21.35 -8.35 -13.06
C GLU A 242 22.55 -9.09 -12.42
N ASN A 243 22.49 -10.40 -12.42
CA ASN A 243 23.49 -11.28 -11.77
C ASN A 243 23.54 -11.20 -10.22
N SER A 244 22.52 -10.67 -9.55
CA SER A 244 22.44 -10.76 -8.10
C SER A 244 21.91 -12.12 -7.66
N SER A 245 22.61 -12.77 -6.74
CA SER A 245 22.11 -13.97 -6.05
C SER A 245 21.15 -13.64 -4.90
N VAL A 246 20.93 -12.34 -4.60
CA VAL A 246 20.07 -11.90 -3.49
C VAL A 246 18.67 -11.60 -4.02
N PRO A 247 17.65 -12.36 -3.62
CA PRO A 247 16.27 -12.07 -4.01
C PRO A 247 15.75 -10.81 -3.29
N PRO A 248 14.70 -10.17 -3.84
CA PRO A 248 14.13 -8.95 -3.23
C PRO A 248 13.51 -9.19 -1.85
N VAL A 249 13.17 -10.42 -1.50
CA VAL A 249 12.63 -10.79 -0.19
C VAL A 249 13.21 -12.13 0.28
N THR A 250 13.57 -12.16 1.57
CA THR A 250 14.05 -13.37 2.27
C THR A 250 13.37 -13.49 3.63
N PHE A 251 13.50 -14.62 4.32
CA PHE A 251 13.24 -14.66 5.75
C PHE A 251 14.20 -13.73 6.51
N GLY A 252 13.81 -13.32 7.72
CA GLY A 252 14.59 -12.38 8.53
C GLY A 252 15.99 -12.88 8.92
N ASN A 253 16.25 -14.18 8.89
CA ASN A 253 17.56 -14.78 9.07
C ASN A 253 18.40 -14.84 7.78
N GLY A 254 17.83 -14.41 6.63
CA GLY A 254 18.47 -14.41 5.31
C GLY A 254 18.25 -15.69 4.50
N GLU A 255 17.52 -16.69 5.03
CA GLU A 255 17.15 -17.87 4.24
C GLU A 255 16.23 -17.49 3.08
N PHE A 256 16.41 -18.14 1.94
CA PHE A 256 15.55 -17.98 0.78
C PHE A 256 14.17 -18.61 1.04
N ILE A 257 13.15 -17.95 0.53
CA ILE A 257 11.79 -18.48 0.56
C ILE A 257 11.61 -19.33 -0.69
N GLU A 258 11.22 -20.58 -0.51
CA GLU A 258 11.04 -21.50 -1.62
C GLU A 258 9.95 -20.98 -2.58
N GLU A 259 10.17 -21.15 -3.87
CA GLU A 259 9.28 -20.65 -4.92
C GLU A 259 7.87 -21.25 -4.83
N ASN A 260 7.75 -22.52 -4.43
CA ASN A 260 6.47 -23.17 -4.20
C ASN A 260 5.66 -22.49 -3.09
N ILE A 261 6.33 -21.97 -2.03
CA ILE A 261 5.69 -21.20 -0.94
C ILE A 261 5.21 -19.85 -1.51
N LEU A 262 6.06 -19.14 -2.25
CA LEU A 262 5.71 -17.85 -2.86
C LEU A 262 4.53 -17.98 -3.83
N ASN A 263 4.53 -18.98 -4.70
CA ASN A 263 3.44 -19.24 -5.63
C ASN A 263 2.15 -19.63 -4.92
N SER A 264 2.22 -20.39 -3.83
CA SER A 264 1.06 -20.74 -3.02
C SER A 264 0.45 -19.52 -2.33
N ILE A 265 1.29 -18.60 -1.81
CA ILE A 265 0.82 -17.34 -1.21
C ILE A 265 0.10 -16.48 -2.26
N VAL A 266 0.65 -16.36 -3.47
CA VAL A 266 -0.01 -15.65 -4.57
C VAL A 266 -1.37 -16.26 -4.90
N ALA A 267 -1.46 -17.58 -5.01
CA ALA A 267 -2.71 -18.28 -5.30
C ALA A 267 -3.77 -18.10 -4.19
N ILE A 268 -3.35 -18.18 -2.92
CA ILE A 268 -4.23 -17.96 -1.77
C ILE A 268 -4.73 -16.49 -1.78
N ALA A 269 -3.84 -15.52 -1.97
CA ALA A 269 -4.23 -14.11 -2.00
C ALA A 269 -5.21 -13.80 -3.13
N SER A 270 -5.01 -14.38 -4.32
CA SER A 270 -5.91 -14.22 -5.45
C SER A 270 -7.35 -14.65 -5.14
N HIS A 271 -7.53 -15.70 -4.33
CA HIS A 271 -8.85 -16.17 -3.91
C HIS A 271 -9.62 -15.16 -3.04
N PHE A 272 -8.92 -14.33 -2.27
CA PHE A 272 -9.50 -13.33 -1.38
C PHE A 272 -9.43 -11.90 -1.93
N THR A 273 -9.23 -11.78 -3.24
CA THR A 273 -9.08 -10.49 -3.93
C THR A 273 -10.36 -10.12 -4.66
N THR A 274 -10.76 -8.86 -4.51
CA THR A 274 -11.89 -8.25 -5.24
C THR A 274 -11.40 -6.95 -5.89
N PRO A 275 -11.66 -6.70 -7.18
CA PRO A 275 -11.30 -5.44 -7.81
C PRO A 275 -12.24 -4.30 -7.38
N LEU A 276 -11.68 -3.13 -7.06
CA LEU A 276 -12.43 -1.87 -6.99
C LEU A 276 -12.56 -1.31 -8.40
N GLU A 277 -13.74 -1.47 -8.98
CA GLU A 277 -14.11 -0.84 -10.24
C GLU A 277 -14.44 0.63 -9.99
N TRP A 278 -13.54 1.51 -10.40
CA TRP A 278 -13.63 2.93 -10.13
C TRP A 278 -14.72 3.63 -10.95
N LYS A 279 -15.48 4.49 -10.28
CA LYS A 279 -16.28 5.55 -10.92
C LYS A 279 -15.70 6.91 -10.53
N LYS A 280 -15.92 7.91 -11.37
CA LYS A 280 -15.49 9.28 -11.07
C LYS A 280 -16.12 9.76 -9.75
N GLY A 281 -15.31 10.33 -8.88
CA GLY A 281 -15.72 10.79 -7.55
C GLY A 281 -15.76 9.70 -6.47
N ASP A 282 -15.48 8.43 -6.79
CA ASP A 282 -15.36 7.39 -5.77
C ASP A 282 -14.20 7.68 -4.81
N VAL A 283 -14.44 7.51 -3.51
CA VAL A 283 -13.40 7.52 -2.49
C VAL A 283 -13.38 6.18 -1.78
N ALA A 284 -12.22 5.54 -1.69
CA ALA A 284 -12.04 4.31 -0.91
C ALA A 284 -11.18 4.60 0.33
N LEU A 285 -11.64 4.17 1.50
CA LEU A 285 -10.87 4.12 2.74
C LEU A 285 -10.50 2.67 3.02
N VAL A 286 -9.21 2.39 3.16
CA VAL A 286 -8.64 1.06 3.34
C VAL A 286 -7.91 0.96 4.68
N ASP A 287 -8.19 -0.06 5.47
CA ASP A 287 -7.37 -0.46 6.61
C ASP A 287 -6.12 -1.19 6.09
N ASN A 288 -5.00 -0.48 6.05
CA ASN A 288 -3.76 -0.99 5.49
C ASN A 288 -3.20 -2.21 6.24
N ARG A 289 -3.54 -2.39 7.52
CA ARG A 289 -3.08 -3.58 8.27
C ARG A 289 -3.89 -4.84 7.93
N ARG A 290 -5.12 -4.67 7.43
CA ARG A 290 -6.06 -5.76 7.14
C ARG A 290 -6.13 -6.12 5.66
N VAL A 291 -5.83 -5.16 4.77
CA VAL A 291 -6.09 -5.29 3.34
C VAL A 291 -4.87 -4.90 2.52
N MET A 292 -4.42 -5.81 1.66
CA MET A 292 -3.49 -5.52 0.58
C MET A 292 -4.22 -4.84 -0.57
N HIS A 293 -3.50 -4.05 -1.34
CA HIS A 293 -4.00 -3.44 -2.57
C HIS A 293 -2.96 -3.51 -3.69
N GLY A 294 -3.42 -3.20 -4.91
CA GLY A 294 -2.57 -3.17 -6.09
C GLY A 294 -3.17 -2.30 -7.19
N ARG A 295 -2.69 -2.46 -8.42
CA ARG A 295 -3.25 -1.79 -9.60
C ARG A 295 -3.16 -2.72 -10.80
N HIS A 296 -4.28 -3.01 -11.43
CA HIS A 296 -4.28 -3.70 -12.71
C HIS A 296 -3.74 -2.77 -13.82
N PRO A 297 -3.11 -3.32 -14.86
CA PRO A 297 -2.77 -2.57 -16.07
C PRO A 297 -4.01 -1.89 -16.67
N TYR A 298 -3.79 -0.78 -17.35
CA TYR A 298 -4.89 -0.05 -17.96
C TYR A 298 -4.51 0.53 -19.32
N SER A 299 -5.53 0.87 -20.11
CA SER A 299 -5.36 1.43 -21.44
C SER A 299 -6.55 2.30 -21.83
N GLY A 300 -6.46 2.91 -23.01
CA GLY A 300 -7.52 3.72 -23.59
C GLY A 300 -7.22 5.21 -23.60
N VAL A 301 -8.20 6.01 -24.04
CA VAL A 301 -8.02 7.45 -24.29
C VAL A 301 -8.09 8.31 -23.03
N ASN A 302 -8.78 7.84 -21.99
CA ASN A 302 -8.88 8.58 -20.74
C ASN A 302 -7.62 8.36 -19.89
N LYS A 303 -6.98 9.46 -19.49
CA LYS A 303 -5.91 9.39 -18.50
C LYS A 303 -6.53 8.98 -17.16
N ARG A 304 -6.09 7.83 -16.64
CA ARG A 304 -6.45 7.41 -15.28
C ARG A 304 -5.85 8.36 -14.27
N GLU A 305 -6.68 8.92 -13.38
CA GLU A 305 -6.21 9.75 -12.27
C GLU A 305 -6.84 9.27 -10.97
N VAL A 306 -6.01 8.64 -10.14
CA VAL A 306 -6.35 8.23 -8.77
C VAL A 306 -5.37 8.90 -7.83
N LEU A 307 -5.91 9.58 -6.84
CA LEU A 307 -5.16 10.27 -5.79
C LEU A 307 -5.08 9.41 -4.54
N VAL A 308 -4.11 9.70 -3.69
CA VAL A 308 -3.86 8.99 -2.43
C VAL A 308 -3.67 10.00 -1.30
N SER A 309 -4.19 9.67 -0.13
CA SER A 309 -3.85 10.29 1.14
C SER A 309 -3.57 9.19 2.17
N LEU A 310 -2.58 9.40 3.04
CA LEU A 310 -2.12 8.42 4.02
C LEU A 310 -2.39 8.94 5.43
N ALA A 311 -2.72 8.03 6.35
CA ALA A 311 -3.03 8.41 7.72
C ALA A 311 -2.61 7.33 8.73
N ARG A 312 -2.51 7.75 10.00
CA ARG A 312 -2.30 6.90 11.18
C ARG A 312 -3.56 6.83 12.02
N ASP A 313 -3.72 5.77 12.78
CA ASP A 313 -4.67 5.77 13.88
C ASP A 313 -4.26 6.87 14.89
N SER A 314 -5.22 7.64 15.38
CA SER A 314 -5.03 8.74 16.34
C SER A 314 -4.93 8.24 17.77
#